data_2096cba44a40ef6b0d522482d3304d41
#
_entry.id   2096cba44a40ef6b0d522482d3304d41
#
_cell.length_a   1.000
_cell.length_b   1.000
_cell.length_c   1.000
_cell.angle_alpha   90.00
_cell.angle_beta   90.00
_cell.angle_gamma   90.00
#
_symmetry.space_group_name_H-M   'P 1'
#
loop_
_entity.id
_entity.type
_entity.pdbx_description
1 polymer ?
#
loop_
_entity_poly.entity_id
_entity_poly.type
_entity_poly.pdbx_seq_one_letter_code
_entity_poly.pdbx_strand_id
1 'polypeptide(L)'
;SMIFPKDIGEYKRRDTSHVDPSMRPTKADYDRYLWLVQRGNRLGWDETSMAKDQPFSVADPTLTFVLLRANKDLAFMSSTLGLPTGEIDQWCRTLEMGCASLRNPETKNFNAFNLKSGEHTGHLTSASFLCWYAGMGDKSMLDLLKNTLQDTLYPIPSLDKNSSKFDGLRYWRGPTWPILNALIGLGLSDMG
;
A
#
# COMPACT_ATOMS: atom_id res chain seq x y z
N SER A 1 -13.95 -5.37 18.85
CA SER A 1 -13.69 -3.91 18.69
C SER A 1 -12.36 -3.57 19.32
N MET A 2 -11.45 -3.02 18.55
CA MET A 2 -10.17 -2.53 19.07
C MET A 2 -10.42 -1.39 20.05
N ILE A 3 -9.98 -1.56 21.30
CA ILE A 3 -10.04 -0.49 22.30
C ILE A 3 -8.77 0.35 22.12
N PHE A 4 -8.88 1.43 21.36
CA PHE A 4 -7.87 2.48 21.39
C PHE A 4 -8.04 3.27 22.68
N PRO A 5 -6.96 3.67 23.37
CA PRO A 5 -7.06 4.52 24.54
C PRO A 5 -7.78 5.83 24.16
N LYS A 6 -8.64 6.29 25.04
CA LYS A 6 -9.47 7.49 24.80
C LYS A 6 -8.64 8.79 24.86
N ASP A 7 -7.45 8.73 25.39
CA ASP A 7 -6.60 9.90 25.57
C ASP A 7 -5.13 9.55 25.36
N ILE A 8 -4.49 10.25 24.44
CA ILE A 8 -3.05 10.19 24.16
C ILE A 8 -2.32 11.45 24.67
N GLY A 9 -3.01 12.30 25.41
CA GLY A 9 -2.52 13.58 25.89
C GLY A 9 -2.71 14.73 24.89
N GLU A 10 -2.32 15.92 25.32
CA GLU A 10 -2.33 17.11 24.46
C GLU A 10 -1.13 17.11 23.53
N TYR A 11 -1.36 17.47 22.25
CA TYR A 11 -0.32 17.65 21.25
C TYR A 11 -0.73 18.70 20.22
N LYS A 12 0.25 19.34 19.60
CA LYS A 12 0.03 20.32 18.54
C LYS A 12 0.17 19.64 17.17
N ARG A 13 -0.88 19.68 16.40
CA ARG A 13 -0.86 19.22 14.99
C ARG A 13 -0.16 20.26 14.11
N ARG A 14 0.80 19.79 13.30
CA ARG A 14 1.49 20.62 12.30
C ARG A 14 0.93 20.43 10.89
N ASP A 15 0.27 19.32 10.64
CA ASP A 15 -0.28 18.94 9.33
C ASP A 15 -1.49 19.81 8.90
N THR A 16 -2.05 20.59 9.81
CA THR A 16 -3.16 21.52 9.56
C THR A 16 -2.71 22.98 9.44
N SER A 17 -1.41 23.25 9.46
CA SER A 17 -0.90 24.64 9.43
C SER A 17 -0.87 25.28 8.05
N HIS A 18 -0.89 24.46 6.97
CA HIS A 18 -0.75 24.95 5.59
C HIS A 18 -1.89 24.49 4.66
N VAL A 19 -2.84 23.72 5.16
CA VAL A 19 -3.97 23.23 4.41
C VAL A 19 -5.23 23.25 5.27
N ASP A 20 -6.40 23.29 4.62
CA ASP A 20 -7.68 23.24 5.34
C ASP A 20 -7.75 21.93 6.20
N PRO A 21 -8.03 22.05 7.50
CA PRO A 21 -8.12 20.89 8.39
C PRO A 21 -9.12 19.83 7.93
N SER A 22 -10.16 20.20 7.18
CA SER A 22 -11.13 19.26 6.62
C SER A 22 -10.52 18.28 5.62
N MET A 23 -9.40 18.63 4.98
CA MET A 23 -8.66 17.79 4.03
C MET A 23 -7.72 16.80 4.74
N ARG A 24 -7.53 16.92 6.05
CA ARG A 24 -6.60 16.11 6.84
C ARG A 24 -7.36 15.07 7.69
N PRO A 25 -6.68 14.05 8.21
CA PRO A 25 -7.28 13.08 9.13
C PRO A 25 -7.96 13.79 10.30
N THR A 26 -9.07 13.23 10.77
CA THR A 26 -9.75 13.74 11.99
C THR A 26 -8.83 13.64 13.20
N LYS A 27 -9.16 14.35 14.30
CA LYS A 27 -8.41 14.21 15.56
C LYS A 27 -8.40 12.74 16.01
N ALA A 28 -9.53 12.06 15.94
CA ALA A 28 -9.64 10.66 16.34
C ALA A 28 -8.76 9.71 15.50
N ASP A 29 -8.61 9.96 14.20
CA ASP A 29 -7.69 9.19 13.36
C ASP A 29 -6.24 9.48 13.73
N TYR A 30 -5.91 10.75 13.97
CA TYR A 30 -4.57 11.16 14.36
C TYR A 30 -4.17 10.59 15.73
N ASP A 31 -5.10 10.56 16.68
CA ASP A 31 -4.92 9.91 17.99
C ASP A 31 -4.55 8.43 17.84
N ARG A 32 -5.19 7.72 16.90
CA ARG A 32 -4.87 6.31 16.60
C ARG A 32 -3.47 6.16 16.02
N TYR A 33 -3.05 7.04 15.13
CA TYR A 33 -1.69 7.01 14.57
C TYR A 33 -0.64 7.24 15.65
N LEU A 34 -0.83 8.27 16.49
CA LEU A 34 0.10 8.55 17.59
C LEU A 34 0.13 7.41 18.62
N TRP A 35 -1.02 6.79 18.89
CA TRP A 35 -1.05 5.63 19.79
C TRP A 35 -0.22 4.46 19.23
N LEU A 36 -0.27 4.19 17.94
CA LEU A 36 0.57 3.16 17.31
C LEU A 36 2.06 3.48 17.46
N VAL A 37 2.45 4.74 17.24
CA VAL A 37 3.83 5.20 17.43
C VAL A 37 4.28 5.06 18.89
N GLN A 38 3.45 5.51 19.86
CA GLN A 38 3.75 5.37 21.28
C GLN A 38 3.86 3.90 21.71
N ARG A 39 3.02 3.02 21.13
CA ARG A 39 3.10 1.58 21.36
C ARG A 39 4.42 1.01 20.85
N GLY A 40 4.81 1.33 19.62
CA GLY A 40 6.10 0.91 19.04
C GLY A 40 7.26 1.36 19.91
N ASN A 41 7.27 2.64 20.34
CA ASN A 41 8.30 3.17 21.21
C ASN A 41 8.38 2.44 22.56
N ARG A 42 7.24 2.16 23.21
CA ARG A 42 7.21 1.39 24.49
C ARG A 42 7.73 -0.03 24.33
N LEU A 43 7.58 -0.63 23.16
CA LEU A 43 8.06 -1.98 22.85
C LEU A 43 9.49 -1.97 22.26
N GLY A 44 10.18 -0.81 22.26
CA GLY A 44 11.51 -0.67 21.70
C GLY A 44 11.58 -1.01 20.20
N TRP A 45 10.47 -0.96 19.48
CA TRP A 45 10.32 -1.36 18.08
C TRP A 45 10.71 -2.82 17.82
N ASP A 46 10.69 -3.66 18.86
CA ASP A 46 10.95 -5.09 18.73
C ASP A 46 9.84 -5.77 17.92
N GLU A 47 10.19 -6.33 16.77
CA GLU A 47 9.25 -6.92 15.81
C GLU A 47 8.40 -8.03 16.44
N THR A 48 9.04 -8.92 17.22
CA THR A 48 8.36 -10.05 17.88
C THR A 48 7.32 -9.57 18.88
N SER A 49 7.67 -8.58 19.69
CA SER A 49 6.76 -7.98 20.66
C SER A 49 5.64 -7.17 19.99
N MET A 50 5.95 -6.49 18.89
CA MET A 50 4.97 -5.76 18.10
C MET A 50 3.96 -6.70 17.43
N ALA A 51 4.39 -7.85 16.93
CA ALA A 51 3.54 -8.80 16.23
C ALA A 51 2.54 -9.52 17.15
N LYS A 52 2.90 -9.78 18.42
CA LYS A 52 2.08 -10.57 19.36
C LYS A 52 0.67 -10.03 19.56
N ASP A 53 0.50 -8.72 19.59
CA ASP A 53 -0.80 -8.06 19.82
C ASP A 53 -0.94 -6.82 18.94
N GLN A 54 -0.70 -7.03 17.64
CA GLN A 54 -0.75 -5.98 16.64
C GLN A 54 -2.20 -5.50 16.44
N PRO A 55 -2.55 -4.27 16.79
CA PRO A 55 -3.91 -3.76 16.58
C PRO A 55 -4.22 -3.51 15.11
N PHE A 56 -3.19 -3.23 14.31
CA PHE A 56 -3.27 -3.02 12.88
C PHE A 56 -2.23 -3.91 12.20
N SER A 57 -2.68 -4.89 11.44
CA SER A 57 -1.82 -5.84 10.72
C SER A 57 -2.40 -6.06 9.32
N VAL A 58 -1.78 -5.44 8.34
CA VAL A 58 -2.24 -5.42 6.95
C VAL A 58 -1.06 -5.69 6.02
N ALA A 59 -1.22 -6.66 5.13
CA ALA A 59 -0.32 -6.79 3.98
C ALA A 59 -0.77 -5.77 2.92
N ASP A 60 0.08 -4.80 2.65
CA ASP A 60 -0.20 -3.68 1.76
C ASP A 60 0.41 -3.91 0.37
N PRO A 61 -0.38 -3.83 -0.72
CA PRO A 61 0.13 -4.03 -2.07
C PRO A 61 1.24 -3.04 -2.45
N THR A 62 1.17 -1.77 -2.00
CA THR A 62 2.18 -0.76 -2.33
C THR A 62 3.55 -1.20 -1.86
N LEU A 63 3.67 -1.50 -0.56
CA LEU A 63 4.95 -1.90 0.04
C LEU A 63 5.43 -3.22 -0.53
N THR A 64 4.53 -4.18 -0.72
CA THR A 64 4.89 -5.53 -1.20
C THR A 64 5.39 -5.49 -2.65
N PHE A 65 4.71 -4.77 -3.55
CA PHE A 65 5.15 -4.65 -4.94
C PHE A 65 6.44 -3.84 -5.10
N VAL A 66 6.58 -2.74 -4.37
CA VAL A 66 7.81 -1.93 -4.41
C VAL A 66 8.99 -2.73 -3.87
N LEU A 67 8.80 -3.49 -2.79
CA LEU A 67 9.85 -4.35 -2.24
C LEU A 67 10.23 -5.49 -3.20
N LEU A 68 9.25 -6.12 -3.86
CA LEU A 68 9.53 -7.15 -4.87
C LEU A 68 10.37 -6.57 -6.02
N ARG A 69 9.99 -5.39 -6.55
CA ARG A 69 10.77 -4.72 -7.61
C ARG A 69 12.18 -4.40 -7.12
N ALA A 70 12.33 -3.84 -5.94
CA ALA A 70 13.65 -3.51 -5.39
C ALA A 70 14.55 -4.74 -5.26
N ASN A 71 14.01 -5.88 -4.85
CA ASN A 71 14.79 -7.12 -4.78
C ASN A 71 15.15 -7.67 -6.17
N LYS A 72 14.26 -7.57 -7.17
CA LYS A 72 14.58 -7.93 -8.55
C LYS A 72 15.69 -7.06 -9.12
N ASP A 73 15.63 -5.76 -8.89
CA ASP A 73 16.67 -4.82 -9.32
C ASP A 73 18.01 -5.11 -8.59
N LEU A 74 17.97 -5.43 -7.30
CA LEU A 74 19.15 -5.80 -6.53
C LEU A 74 19.78 -7.13 -7.04
N ALA A 75 18.95 -8.12 -7.37
CA ALA A 75 19.43 -9.37 -7.96
C ALA A 75 20.11 -9.12 -9.31
N PHE A 76 19.52 -8.27 -10.16
CA PHE A 76 20.11 -7.88 -11.44
C PHE A 76 21.45 -7.17 -11.25
N MET A 77 21.54 -6.21 -10.33
CA MET A 77 22.79 -5.49 -10.03
C MET A 77 23.86 -6.45 -9.50
N SER A 78 23.51 -7.34 -8.57
CA SER A 78 24.44 -8.33 -8.01
C SER A 78 24.96 -9.26 -9.09
N SER A 79 24.09 -9.78 -9.95
CA SER A 79 24.46 -10.64 -11.09
C SER A 79 25.40 -9.90 -12.05
N THR A 80 25.11 -8.64 -12.38
CA THR A 80 25.93 -7.82 -13.27
C THR A 80 27.36 -7.61 -12.71
N LEU A 81 27.47 -7.54 -11.38
CA LEU A 81 28.76 -7.40 -10.68
C LEU A 81 29.43 -8.75 -10.38
N GLY A 82 28.88 -9.87 -10.83
CA GLY A 82 29.38 -11.21 -10.53
C GLY A 82 29.27 -11.63 -9.06
N LEU A 83 28.34 -11.01 -8.31
CA LEU A 83 28.10 -11.33 -6.91
C LEU A 83 27.00 -12.42 -6.76
N PRO A 84 27.01 -13.20 -5.67
CA PRO A 84 25.99 -14.21 -5.42
C PRO A 84 24.59 -13.58 -5.30
N THR A 85 23.59 -14.22 -5.91
CA THR A 85 22.17 -13.77 -5.88
C THR A 85 21.26 -14.69 -5.08
N GLY A 86 21.71 -15.86 -4.64
CA GLY A 86 20.86 -16.93 -4.12
C GLY A 86 19.91 -16.53 -2.98
N GLU A 87 20.36 -15.70 -2.04
CA GLU A 87 19.53 -15.19 -0.95
C GLU A 87 18.48 -14.19 -1.48
N ILE A 88 18.90 -13.30 -2.38
CA ILE A 88 17.99 -12.29 -2.99
C ILE A 88 16.93 -13.00 -3.85
N ASP A 89 17.30 -14.02 -4.60
CA ASP A 89 16.38 -14.83 -5.39
C ASP A 89 15.36 -15.55 -4.50
N GLN A 90 15.77 -15.98 -3.30
CA GLN A 90 14.85 -16.56 -2.33
C GLN A 90 13.87 -15.52 -1.81
N TRP A 91 14.30 -14.29 -1.52
CA TRP A 91 13.40 -13.18 -1.14
C TRP A 91 12.43 -12.85 -2.25
N CYS A 92 12.88 -12.79 -3.50
CA CYS A 92 12.01 -12.57 -4.67
C CYS A 92 10.90 -13.63 -4.74
N ARG A 93 11.26 -14.91 -4.65
CA ARG A 93 10.25 -16.01 -4.67
C ARG A 93 9.24 -15.90 -3.54
N THR A 94 9.70 -15.60 -2.32
CA THR A 94 8.81 -15.40 -1.15
C THR A 94 7.86 -14.25 -1.36
N LEU A 95 8.37 -13.13 -1.90
CA LEU A 95 7.55 -11.95 -2.19
C LEU A 95 6.56 -12.19 -3.33
N GLU A 96 6.93 -12.93 -4.38
CA GLU A 96 6.03 -13.29 -5.48
C GLU A 96 4.85 -14.11 -4.98
N MET A 97 5.08 -15.09 -4.10
CA MET A 97 4.01 -15.85 -3.45
C MET A 97 3.14 -14.95 -2.58
N GLY A 98 3.75 -14.05 -1.80
CA GLY A 98 3.03 -13.06 -0.99
C GLY A 98 2.19 -12.10 -1.84
N CYS A 99 2.73 -11.61 -2.94
CA CYS A 99 1.99 -10.77 -3.90
C CYS A 99 0.79 -11.52 -4.49
N ALA A 100 0.97 -12.79 -4.88
CA ALA A 100 -0.11 -13.61 -5.42
C ALA A 100 -1.28 -13.74 -4.44
N SER A 101 -1.00 -13.86 -3.14
CA SER A 101 -2.03 -13.95 -2.09
C SER A 101 -2.80 -12.65 -1.86
N LEU A 102 -2.28 -11.51 -2.33
CA LEU A 102 -3.01 -10.23 -2.33
C LEU A 102 -4.07 -10.14 -3.45
N ARG A 103 -4.07 -11.10 -4.38
CA ARG A 103 -5.10 -11.18 -5.42
C ARG A 103 -6.44 -11.60 -4.82
N ASN A 104 -7.39 -10.67 -4.82
CA ASN A 104 -8.73 -10.97 -4.34
C ASN A 104 -9.45 -11.89 -5.34
N PRO A 105 -9.91 -13.08 -4.94
CA PRO A 105 -10.53 -14.04 -5.84
C PRO A 105 -11.90 -13.58 -6.38
N GLU A 106 -12.57 -12.67 -5.68
CA GLU A 106 -13.89 -12.14 -6.07
C GLU A 106 -13.76 -11.01 -7.08
N THR A 107 -12.96 -9.99 -6.73
CA THR A 107 -12.82 -8.76 -7.55
C THR A 107 -11.74 -8.85 -8.63
N LYS A 108 -10.91 -9.91 -8.60
CA LYS A 108 -9.80 -10.17 -9.54
C LYS A 108 -8.73 -9.08 -9.59
N ASN A 109 -8.72 -8.16 -8.64
CA ASN A 109 -7.67 -7.17 -8.48
C ASN A 109 -6.85 -7.40 -7.20
N PHE A 110 -5.75 -6.68 -7.03
CA PHE A 110 -4.93 -6.75 -5.84
C PHE A 110 -5.47 -5.80 -4.78
N ASN A 111 -5.75 -6.33 -3.59
CA ASN A 111 -6.23 -5.56 -2.44
C ASN A 111 -5.29 -5.70 -1.24
N ALA A 112 -5.32 -4.71 -0.36
CA ALA A 112 -4.75 -4.89 0.96
C ALA A 112 -5.48 -6.04 1.69
N PHE A 113 -4.71 -6.84 2.44
CA PHE A 113 -5.19 -8.02 3.13
C PHE A 113 -5.04 -7.84 4.64
N ASN A 114 -6.14 -7.98 5.36
CA ASN A 114 -6.14 -7.92 6.82
C ASN A 114 -5.69 -9.27 7.40
N LEU A 115 -4.47 -9.31 7.95
CA LEU A 115 -3.88 -10.52 8.50
C LEU A 115 -4.60 -11.08 9.73
N LYS A 116 -5.42 -10.24 10.40
CA LYS A 116 -6.20 -10.67 11.56
C LYS A 116 -7.53 -11.32 11.20
N SER A 117 -8.27 -10.72 10.27
CA SER A 117 -9.56 -11.28 9.83
C SER A 117 -9.40 -12.33 8.73
N GLY A 118 -8.26 -12.37 8.05
CA GLY A 118 -8.06 -13.22 6.89
C GLY A 118 -8.84 -12.76 5.66
N GLU A 119 -9.13 -11.45 5.54
CA GLU A 119 -10.01 -10.91 4.50
C GLU A 119 -9.30 -9.84 3.67
N HIS A 120 -9.61 -9.80 2.39
CA HIS A 120 -9.26 -8.69 1.52
C HIS A 120 -10.14 -7.47 1.83
N THR A 121 -9.58 -6.27 1.69
CA THR A 121 -10.35 -5.03 1.92
C THR A 121 -11.43 -4.76 0.88
N GLY A 122 -11.35 -5.41 -0.28
CA GLY A 122 -12.29 -5.25 -1.39
C GLY A 122 -12.23 -3.89 -2.09
N HIS A 123 -11.25 -3.05 -1.78
CA HIS A 123 -11.11 -1.73 -2.36
C HIS A 123 -10.08 -1.70 -3.48
N LEU A 124 -10.49 -1.22 -4.66
CA LEU A 124 -9.57 -0.90 -5.75
C LEU A 124 -8.89 0.44 -5.45
N THR A 125 -7.56 0.43 -5.42
CA THR A 125 -6.72 1.59 -5.13
C THR A 125 -5.60 1.71 -6.16
N SER A 126 -4.90 2.83 -6.19
CA SER A 126 -3.68 2.96 -7.02
C SER A 126 -2.63 1.88 -6.69
N ALA A 127 -2.59 1.40 -5.45
CA ALA A 127 -1.72 0.30 -5.04
C ALA A 127 -1.96 -0.99 -5.81
N SER A 128 -3.22 -1.26 -6.20
CA SER A 128 -3.60 -2.44 -7.00
C SER A 128 -2.86 -2.48 -8.34
N PHE A 129 -2.59 -1.33 -8.94
CA PHE A 129 -1.94 -1.20 -10.24
C PHE A 129 -0.40 -1.19 -10.18
N LEU A 130 0.20 -1.14 -8.99
CA LEU A 130 1.64 -1.32 -8.83
C LEU A 130 2.11 -2.76 -9.14
N CYS A 131 1.18 -3.69 -9.34
CA CYS A 131 1.48 -5.00 -9.89
C CYS A 131 2.29 -4.92 -11.20
N TRP A 132 2.06 -3.89 -12.03
CA TRP A 132 2.84 -3.64 -13.26
C TRP A 132 4.30 -3.32 -12.94
N TYR A 133 4.54 -2.47 -11.94
CA TYR A 133 5.90 -2.12 -11.51
C TYR A 133 6.70 -3.32 -10.99
N ALA A 134 6.01 -4.28 -10.38
CA ALA A 134 6.60 -5.53 -9.90
C ALA A 134 6.71 -6.65 -10.94
N GLY A 135 6.20 -6.42 -12.18
CA GLY A 135 6.15 -7.43 -13.23
C GLY A 135 5.13 -8.55 -12.97
N MET A 136 4.05 -8.24 -12.27
CA MET A 136 2.97 -9.18 -11.92
C MET A 136 1.60 -8.80 -12.52
N GLY A 137 1.59 -7.83 -13.42
CA GLY A 137 0.38 -7.43 -14.13
C GLY A 137 -0.07 -8.49 -15.15
N ASP A 138 -1.37 -8.58 -15.37
CA ASP A 138 -1.98 -9.48 -16.35
C ASP A 138 -3.09 -8.79 -17.16
N LYS A 139 -3.65 -9.51 -18.13
CA LYS A 139 -4.71 -8.96 -18.99
C LYS A 139 -5.90 -8.43 -18.20
N SER A 140 -6.32 -9.10 -17.13
CA SER A 140 -7.47 -8.64 -16.34
C SER A 140 -7.18 -7.33 -15.60
N MET A 141 -5.94 -7.15 -15.14
CA MET A 141 -5.49 -5.88 -14.55
C MET A 141 -5.38 -4.78 -15.62
N LEU A 142 -5.02 -5.12 -16.86
CA LEU A 142 -4.99 -4.17 -17.97
C LEU A 142 -6.40 -3.68 -18.32
N ASP A 143 -7.36 -4.58 -18.40
CA ASP A 143 -8.76 -4.22 -18.70
C ASP A 143 -9.33 -3.34 -17.57
N LEU A 144 -9.03 -3.66 -16.33
CA LEU A 144 -9.39 -2.85 -15.16
C LEU A 144 -8.76 -1.45 -15.20
N LEU A 145 -7.47 -1.37 -15.57
CA LEU A 145 -6.76 -0.09 -15.72
C LEU A 145 -7.41 0.77 -16.81
N LYS A 146 -7.70 0.20 -17.99
CA LYS A 146 -8.38 0.92 -19.07
C LYS A 146 -9.71 1.50 -18.61
N ASN A 147 -10.52 0.70 -17.91
CA ASN A 147 -11.80 1.16 -17.37
C ASN A 147 -11.61 2.31 -16.36
N THR A 148 -10.64 2.19 -15.46
CA THR A 148 -10.32 3.25 -14.49
C THR A 148 -9.93 4.54 -15.20
N LEU A 149 -9.10 4.48 -16.25
CA LEU A 149 -8.63 5.67 -16.98
C LEU A 149 -9.75 6.35 -17.80
N GLN A 150 -10.73 5.61 -18.29
CA GLN A 150 -11.88 6.19 -19.02
C GLN A 150 -12.77 7.04 -18.12
N ASP A 151 -12.78 6.70 -16.85
CA ASP A 151 -13.70 7.25 -15.88
C ASP A 151 -13.12 8.40 -15.05
N THR A 152 -11.86 8.76 -15.21
CA THR A 152 -11.17 9.76 -14.39
C THR A 152 -10.57 10.89 -15.22
N LEU A 153 -10.65 12.12 -14.72
CA LEU A 153 -10.03 13.28 -15.34
C LEU A 153 -8.50 13.24 -15.29
N TYR A 154 -7.97 12.74 -14.17
CA TYR A 154 -6.54 12.51 -13.97
C TYR A 154 -6.31 10.99 -13.92
N PRO A 155 -5.09 10.50 -14.22
CA PRO A 155 -4.83 9.06 -14.21
C PRO A 155 -5.30 8.38 -12.92
N ILE A 156 -4.69 7.39 -12.43
CA ILE A 156 -5.21 6.51 -11.40
C ILE A 156 -5.36 7.24 -10.06
N PRO A 157 -6.59 7.41 -9.53
CA PRO A 157 -6.81 7.99 -8.21
C PRO A 157 -6.38 7.02 -7.10
N SER A 158 -6.13 7.55 -5.90
CA SER A 158 -5.72 6.73 -4.76
C SER A 158 -6.79 5.73 -4.28
N LEU A 159 -8.06 5.99 -4.58
CA LEU A 159 -9.18 5.08 -4.37
C LEU A 159 -10.11 5.17 -5.57
N ASP A 160 -10.71 4.05 -5.97
CA ASP A 160 -11.73 4.00 -7.03
C ASP A 160 -12.85 5.02 -6.77
N LYS A 161 -13.12 5.84 -7.80
CA LYS A 161 -14.16 6.88 -7.72
C LYS A 161 -15.56 6.32 -7.44
N ASN A 162 -15.82 5.06 -7.80
CA ASN A 162 -17.09 4.39 -7.56
C ASN A 162 -17.21 3.84 -6.13
N SER A 163 -16.15 3.91 -5.32
CA SER A 163 -16.20 3.52 -3.92
C SER A 163 -17.05 4.50 -3.11
N SER A 164 -17.92 3.98 -2.25
CA SER A 164 -18.67 4.80 -1.29
C SER A 164 -17.79 5.58 -0.30
N LYS A 165 -16.50 5.24 -0.24
CA LYS A 165 -15.51 5.92 0.60
C LYS A 165 -14.69 6.95 -0.18
N PHE A 166 -14.94 7.11 -1.49
CA PHE A 166 -14.21 8.09 -2.30
C PHE A 166 -14.46 9.51 -1.81
N ASP A 167 -13.38 10.27 -1.69
CA ASP A 167 -13.41 11.68 -1.32
C ASP A 167 -12.20 12.36 -1.98
N GLY A 168 -12.46 13.14 -3.02
CA GLY A 168 -11.42 13.82 -3.82
C GLY A 168 -10.55 14.82 -3.07
N LEU A 169 -10.94 15.20 -1.84
CA LEU A 169 -10.18 16.09 -0.96
C LEU A 169 -9.41 15.34 0.13
N ARG A 170 -9.66 14.04 0.32
CA ARG A 170 -8.98 13.24 1.34
C ARG A 170 -7.73 12.57 0.79
N TYR A 171 -6.64 12.70 1.52
CA TYR A 171 -5.26 12.39 1.18
C TYR A 171 -5.05 11.05 0.43
N TRP A 172 -5.62 9.92 0.90
CA TRP A 172 -5.53 8.59 0.28
C TRP A 172 -6.88 7.99 -0.13
N ARG A 173 -7.92 8.81 -0.26
CA ARG A 173 -9.27 8.34 -0.60
C ARG A 173 -9.83 8.93 -1.89
N GLY A 174 -8.99 9.53 -2.73
CA GLY A 174 -9.44 10.15 -3.97
C GLY A 174 -8.31 10.78 -4.79
N PRO A 175 -7.47 11.69 -4.23
CA PRO A 175 -6.45 12.40 -4.99
C PRO A 175 -5.53 11.47 -5.77
N THR A 176 -5.14 11.89 -6.97
CA THR A 176 -4.14 11.23 -7.78
C THR A 176 -2.74 11.55 -7.27
N TRP A 177 -1.93 10.55 -7.04
CA TRP A 177 -0.53 10.68 -6.61
C TRP A 177 0.42 10.51 -7.78
N PRO A 178 1.10 11.58 -8.24
CA PRO A 178 1.99 11.51 -9.40
C PRO A 178 3.06 10.43 -9.28
N ILE A 179 3.64 10.26 -8.10
CA ILE A 179 4.70 9.25 -7.90
C ILE A 179 4.19 7.82 -8.13
N LEU A 180 3.01 7.46 -7.64
CA LEU A 180 2.44 6.13 -7.86
C LEU A 180 2.11 5.91 -9.33
N ASN A 181 1.53 6.92 -9.99
CA ASN A 181 1.23 6.87 -11.41
C ASN A 181 2.51 6.76 -12.27
N ALA A 182 3.60 7.43 -11.89
CA ALA A 182 4.89 7.28 -12.55
C ALA A 182 5.44 5.85 -12.43
N LEU A 183 5.39 5.25 -11.24
CA LEU A 183 5.83 3.86 -11.03
C LEU A 183 4.99 2.86 -11.83
N ILE A 184 3.67 3.04 -11.88
CA ILE A 184 2.78 2.21 -12.70
C ILE A 184 3.11 2.36 -14.19
N GLY A 185 3.34 3.60 -14.65
CA GLY A 185 3.73 3.88 -16.05
C GLY A 185 5.07 3.25 -16.42
N LEU A 186 6.06 3.29 -15.52
CA LEU A 186 7.34 2.61 -15.70
C LEU A 186 7.15 1.09 -15.82
N GLY A 187 6.36 0.49 -14.93
CA GLY A 187 6.07 -0.95 -15.00
C GLY A 187 5.36 -1.37 -16.28
N LEU A 188 4.41 -0.56 -16.77
CA LEU A 188 3.76 -0.80 -18.06
C LEU A 188 4.75 -0.72 -19.22
N SER A 189 5.66 0.26 -19.19
CA SER A 189 6.70 0.42 -20.21
C SER A 189 7.69 -0.76 -20.23
N ASP A 190 8.02 -1.32 -19.07
CA ASP A 190 8.93 -2.47 -18.96
C ASP A 190 8.32 -3.78 -19.52
N MET A 191 7.01 -3.84 -19.62
CA MET A 191 6.29 -5.04 -20.12
C MET A 191 5.93 -4.98 -21.61
N GLY A 192 6.19 -3.89 -22.30
CA GLY A 192 5.94 -3.68 -23.74
C GLY A 192 4.53 -3.18 -24.00
#